data_d9f89af24de48927e8178d066cdc0d4d
#
_entry.id   d9f89af24de48927e8178d066cdc0d4d
#
_cell.length_a   1.000
_cell.length_b   1.000
_cell.length_c   1.000
_cell.angle_alpha   90.00
_cell.angle_beta   90.00
_cell.angle_gamma   90.00
#
_symmetry.space_group_name_H-M   'P 1'
#
loop_
_entity.id
_entity.type
_entity.pdbx_description
1 polymer ?
#
loop_
_entity_poly.entity_id
_entity_poly.type
_entity_poly.pdbx_seq_one_letter_code
_entity_poly.pdbx_strand_id
1 'polypeptide(L)'
;MTYTLPETDEKAHYVEQKFDEIAQKYDRFNDLITFGMHRYWKRFVVRQTGLQPEEHCLDLCCGTGDIAREVLRQYPTSKVTGLDFSQKMLNIAKSKSSNNSGVQYLLGNAMEIPFSDTNFDAVTIGYGLRNVPNLNGCLQE
;
A
#
# COMPACT_ATOMS: atom_id res chain seq x y z
N MET A 1 19.55 21.52 -15.87
CA MET A 1 18.83 21.64 -14.59
C MET A 1 19.19 20.46 -13.72
N THR A 2 19.94 20.69 -12.66
CA THR A 2 20.32 19.64 -11.70
C THR A 2 19.11 19.39 -10.82
N TYR A 3 18.50 18.21 -10.91
CA TYR A 3 17.40 17.83 -10.05
C TYR A 3 17.98 17.45 -8.68
N THR A 4 17.78 18.30 -7.69
CA THR A 4 18.10 18.00 -6.29
C THR A 4 16.86 17.40 -5.61
N LEU A 5 17.03 16.18 -5.07
CA LEU A 5 15.99 15.59 -4.22
C LEU A 5 15.84 16.43 -2.95
N PRO A 6 14.63 16.76 -2.51
CA PRO A 6 14.40 17.47 -1.27
C PRO A 6 14.90 16.66 -0.05
N GLU A 7 15.28 17.35 1.02
CA GLU A 7 15.67 16.74 2.29
C GLU A 7 14.50 16.03 2.97
N THR A 8 14.73 15.23 4.01
CA THR A 8 13.82 14.19 4.54
C THR A 8 12.39 14.62 4.79
N ASP A 9 12.15 15.78 5.40
CA ASP A 9 10.77 16.24 5.71
C ASP A 9 10.05 16.81 4.49
N GLU A 10 10.79 17.50 3.62
CA GLU A 10 10.28 17.99 2.34
C GLU A 10 10.02 16.85 1.35
N LYS A 11 10.79 15.75 1.45
CA LYS A 11 10.61 14.57 0.59
C LYS A 11 9.25 13.92 0.80
N ALA A 12 8.79 13.76 2.04
CA ALA A 12 7.49 13.14 2.33
C ALA A 12 6.35 13.95 1.70
N HIS A 13 6.34 15.27 1.89
CA HIS A 13 5.34 16.16 1.32
C HIS A 13 5.38 16.22 -0.22
N TYR A 14 6.58 16.25 -0.80
CA TYR A 14 6.76 16.20 -2.25
C TYR A 14 6.21 14.90 -2.86
N VAL A 15 6.51 13.77 -2.23
CA VAL A 15 6.04 12.45 -2.66
C VAL A 15 4.51 12.37 -2.57
N GLU A 16 3.91 12.87 -1.48
CA GLU A 16 2.47 12.94 -1.32
C GLU A 16 1.80 13.73 -2.46
N GLN A 17 2.29 14.94 -2.74
CA GLN A 17 1.77 15.76 -3.83
C GLN A 17 1.86 15.05 -5.18
N LYS A 18 2.97 14.38 -5.46
CA LYS A 18 3.16 13.64 -6.72
C LYS A 18 2.22 12.45 -6.84
N PHE A 19 2.01 11.69 -5.78
CA PHE A 19 1.03 10.60 -5.80
C PHE A 19 -0.40 11.12 -5.95
N ASP A 20 -0.72 12.23 -5.32
CA ASP A 20 -2.01 12.89 -5.45
C ASP A 20 -2.30 13.35 -6.90
N GLU A 21 -1.28 13.88 -7.60
CA GLU A 21 -1.40 14.30 -9.00
C GLU A 21 -1.68 13.13 -9.95
N ILE A 22 -1.07 11.97 -9.70
CA ILE A 22 -1.15 10.81 -10.59
C ILE A 22 -2.20 9.78 -10.16
N ALA A 23 -2.82 9.93 -8.98
CA ALA A 23 -3.67 8.93 -8.36
C ALA A 23 -4.70 8.31 -9.31
N GLN A 24 -5.40 9.13 -10.10
CA GLN A 24 -6.43 8.65 -11.03
C GLN A 24 -5.86 7.85 -12.23
N LYS A 25 -4.60 8.10 -12.59
CA LYS A 25 -3.93 7.44 -13.73
C LYS A 25 -2.94 6.37 -13.30
N TYR A 26 -2.73 6.24 -11.98
CA TYR A 26 -1.67 5.41 -11.40
C TYR A 26 -1.71 3.96 -11.87
N ASP A 27 -2.87 3.34 -11.84
CA ASP A 27 -3.00 1.94 -12.24
C ASP A 27 -2.77 1.74 -13.74
N ARG A 28 -3.31 2.65 -14.57
CA ARG A 28 -3.09 2.60 -16.03
C ARG A 28 -1.63 2.81 -16.38
N PHE A 29 -0.95 3.68 -15.65
CA PHE A 29 0.47 3.93 -15.83
C PHE A 29 1.30 2.69 -15.45
N ASN A 30 0.98 2.05 -14.33
CA ASN A 30 1.61 0.80 -13.94
C ASN A 30 1.32 -0.33 -14.93
N ASP A 31 0.09 -0.48 -15.42
CA ASP A 31 -0.25 -1.44 -16.46
C ASP A 31 0.59 -1.23 -17.73
N LEU A 32 0.74 0.03 -18.16
CA LEU A 32 1.50 0.36 -19.36
C LEU A 32 3.00 0.08 -19.23
N ILE A 33 3.62 0.55 -18.13
CA ILE A 33 5.07 0.39 -17.91
C ILE A 33 5.47 -1.06 -17.73
N THR A 34 4.63 -1.85 -17.06
CA THR A 34 4.95 -3.24 -16.70
C THR A 34 4.31 -4.25 -17.65
N PHE A 35 3.61 -3.82 -18.69
CA PHE A 35 2.82 -4.69 -19.56
C PHE A 35 1.87 -5.61 -18.75
N GLY A 36 1.31 -5.10 -17.63
CA GLY A 36 0.44 -5.84 -16.73
C GLY A 36 1.16 -6.81 -15.77
N MET A 37 2.49 -6.95 -15.87
CA MET A 37 3.28 -7.85 -15.02
C MET A 37 3.18 -7.52 -13.52
N HIS A 38 2.96 -6.25 -13.16
CA HIS A 38 2.77 -5.86 -11.77
C HIS A 38 1.61 -6.59 -11.09
N ARG A 39 0.57 -6.98 -11.84
CA ARG A 39 -0.57 -7.75 -11.32
C ARG A 39 -0.14 -9.17 -10.93
N TYR A 40 0.73 -9.79 -11.75
CA TYR A 40 1.30 -11.09 -11.42
C TYR A 40 2.19 -11.03 -10.18
N TRP A 41 3.04 -10.02 -10.08
CA TRP A 41 3.91 -9.83 -8.91
C TRP A 41 3.10 -9.62 -7.62
N LYS A 42 2.02 -8.82 -7.67
CA LYS A 42 1.12 -8.62 -6.52
C LYS A 42 0.48 -9.95 -6.08
N ARG A 43 0.02 -10.78 -7.01
CA ARG A 43 -0.51 -12.12 -6.71
C ARG A 43 0.54 -13.02 -6.08
N PHE A 44 1.75 -12.97 -6.59
CA PHE A 44 2.87 -13.73 -6.06
C PHE A 44 3.19 -13.30 -4.62
N VAL A 45 3.34 -11.99 -4.37
CA VAL A 45 3.61 -11.44 -3.02
C VAL A 45 2.55 -11.91 -2.02
N VAL A 46 1.29 -11.82 -2.37
CA VAL A 46 0.19 -12.25 -1.49
C VAL A 46 0.28 -13.75 -1.16
N ARG A 47 0.65 -14.59 -2.11
CA ARG A 47 0.86 -16.03 -1.85
C ARG A 47 2.00 -16.29 -0.87
N GLN A 48 3.03 -15.45 -0.89
CA GLN A 48 4.18 -15.61 0.01
C GLN A 48 3.87 -15.23 1.46
N THR A 49 2.76 -14.55 1.74
CA THR A 49 2.36 -14.23 3.12
C THR A 49 2.06 -15.47 3.95
N GLY A 50 1.59 -16.53 3.30
CA GLY A 50 1.20 -17.76 4.00
C GLY A 50 -0.01 -17.62 4.91
N LEU A 51 -0.81 -16.55 4.73
CA LEU A 51 -2.00 -16.28 5.54
C LEU A 51 -2.91 -17.50 5.65
N GLN A 52 -3.42 -17.71 6.84
CA GLN A 52 -4.45 -18.69 7.13
C GLN A 52 -5.84 -18.03 7.16
N PRO A 53 -6.92 -18.82 7.10
CA PRO A 53 -8.27 -18.29 7.26
C PRO A 53 -8.41 -17.44 8.55
N GLU A 54 -9.12 -16.32 8.43
CA GLU A 54 -9.42 -15.37 9.53
C GLU A 54 -8.22 -14.55 10.06
N GLU A 55 -7.01 -14.77 9.57
CA GLU A 55 -5.85 -13.96 9.91
C GLU A 55 -5.94 -12.54 9.36
N HIS A 56 -5.16 -11.63 9.95
CA HIS A 56 -5.18 -10.21 9.65
C HIS A 56 -3.90 -9.76 8.93
N CYS A 57 -4.06 -9.18 7.76
CA CYS A 57 -2.96 -8.61 6.96
C CYS A 57 -2.95 -7.08 7.04
N LEU A 58 -1.76 -6.50 7.20
CA LEU A 58 -1.51 -5.07 7.01
C LEU A 58 -0.86 -4.85 5.65
N ASP A 59 -1.48 -4.02 4.80
CA ASP A 59 -0.91 -3.58 3.52
C ASP A 59 -0.43 -2.13 3.66
N LEU A 60 0.88 -1.95 3.83
CA LEU A 60 1.53 -0.66 3.98
C LEU A 60 1.75 0.02 2.63
N CYS A 61 1.57 1.34 2.59
CA CYS A 61 1.62 2.11 1.36
C CYS A 61 0.68 1.50 0.31
N CYS A 62 -0.55 1.20 0.72
CA CYS A 62 -1.49 0.38 -0.05
C CYS A 62 -1.96 1.05 -1.36
N GLY A 63 -1.76 2.36 -1.51
CA GLY A 63 -2.13 3.13 -2.69
C GLY A 63 -3.60 2.96 -3.04
N THR A 64 -3.88 2.51 -4.26
CA THR A 64 -5.25 2.25 -4.74
C THR A 64 -5.82 0.89 -4.27
N GLY A 65 -5.14 0.20 -3.33
CA GLY A 65 -5.62 -0.99 -2.64
C GLY A 65 -5.55 -2.29 -3.44
N ASP A 66 -4.68 -2.39 -4.43
CA ASP A 66 -4.60 -3.59 -5.28
C ASP A 66 -4.15 -4.84 -4.50
N ILE A 67 -3.12 -4.71 -3.63
CA ILE A 67 -2.64 -5.83 -2.81
C ILE A 67 -3.71 -6.20 -1.78
N ALA A 68 -4.28 -5.21 -1.10
CA ALA A 68 -5.34 -5.43 -0.11
C ALA A 68 -6.53 -6.23 -0.69
N ARG A 69 -6.99 -5.87 -1.91
CA ARG A 69 -8.05 -6.63 -2.59
C ARG A 69 -7.59 -8.01 -3.04
N GLU A 70 -6.33 -8.14 -3.46
CA GLU A 70 -5.78 -9.44 -3.86
C GLU A 70 -5.66 -10.39 -2.65
N VAL A 71 -5.36 -9.88 -1.44
CA VAL A 71 -5.40 -10.68 -0.20
C VAL A 71 -6.78 -11.28 -0.02
N LEU A 72 -7.84 -10.48 -0.05
CA LEU A 72 -9.20 -11.01 0.11
C LEU A 72 -9.65 -11.92 -1.02
N ARG A 73 -9.10 -11.75 -2.24
CA ARG A 73 -9.37 -12.66 -3.34
C ARG A 73 -8.79 -14.07 -3.10
N GLN A 74 -7.61 -14.14 -2.48
CA GLN A 74 -6.93 -15.41 -2.18
C GLN A 74 -7.35 -16.01 -0.83
N TYR A 75 -7.62 -15.14 0.13
CA TYR A 75 -8.00 -15.48 1.51
C TYR A 75 -9.30 -14.76 1.90
N PRO A 76 -10.47 -15.25 1.44
CA PRO A 76 -11.74 -14.52 1.55
C PRO A 76 -12.24 -14.29 2.98
N THR A 77 -11.78 -15.06 3.95
CA THR A 77 -12.17 -14.93 5.37
C THR A 77 -11.19 -14.08 6.18
N SER A 78 -10.06 -13.69 5.60
CA SER A 78 -9.07 -12.83 6.25
C SER A 78 -9.58 -11.39 6.37
N LYS A 79 -8.97 -10.64 7.28
CA LYS A 79 -9.15 -9.19 7.43
C LYS A 79 -7.95 -8.47 6.83
N VAL A 80 -8.18 -7.31 6.25
CA VAL A 80 -7.10 -6.49 5.69
C VAL A 80 -7.23 -5.05 6.14
N THR A 81 -6.14 -4.50 6.65
CA THR A 81 -5.98 -3.07 6.86
C THR A 81 -5.02 -2.53 5.81
N GLY A 82 -5.48 -1.59 4.99
CA GLY A 82 -4.64 -0.85 4.06
C GLY A 82 -4.30 0.51 4.64
N LEU A 83 -3.01 0.80 4.83
CA LEU A 83 -2.53 2.08 5.32
C LEU A 83 -1.81 2.83 4.21
N ASP A 84 -2.18 4.09 4.00
CA ASP A 84 -1.51 4.97 3.05
C ASP A 84 -1.54 6.42 3.54
N PHE A 85 -0.55 7.22 3.16
CA PHE A 85 -0.46 8.63 3.52
C PHE A 85 -1.26 9.55 2.58
N SER A 86 -1.66 9.07 1.39
CA SER A 86 -2.44 9.83 0.42
C SER A 86 -3.93 9.56 0.56
N GLN A 87 -4.68 10.58 0.99
CA GLN A 87 -6.15 10.49 1.06
C GLN A 87 -6.79 10.24 -0.31
N LYS A 88 -6.21 10.78 -1.39
CA LYS A 88 -6.74 10.58 -2.75
C LYS A 88 -6.58 9.12 -3.20
N MET A 89 -5.44 8.50 -2.91
CA MET A 89 -5.23 7.07 -3.16
C MET A 89 -6.25 6.21 -2.41
N LEU A 90 -6.46 6.51 -1.12
CA LEU A 90 -7.44 5.78 -0.29
C LEU A 90 -8.87 5.96 -0.77
N ASN A 91 -9.24 7.13 -1.28
CA ASN A 91 -10.58 7.34 -1.86
C ASN A 91 -10.80 6.45 -3.10
N ILE A 92 -9.77 6.30 -3.94
CA ILE A 92 -9.81 5.37 -5.08
C ILE A 92 -9.87 3.92 -4.59
N ALA A 93 -9.05 3.55 -3.60
CA ALA A 93 -9.06 2.22 -3.01
C ALA A 93 -10.45 1.85 -2.46
N LYS A 94 -11.06 2.76 -1.71
CA LYS A 94 -12.43 2.59 -1.18
C LYS A 94 -13.46 2.42 -2.29
N SER A 95 -13.38 3.24 -3.35
CA SER A 95 -14.32 3.15 -4.49
C SER A 95 -14.21 1.81 -5.24
N LYS A 96 -13.01 1.26 -5.35
CA LYS A 96 -12.77 -0.04 -5.99
C LYS A 96 -13.14 -1.23 -5.10
N SER A 97 -13.23 -1.03 -3.79
CA SER A 97 -13.52 -2.06 -2.78
C SER A 97 -14.96 -2.02 -2.28
N SER A 98 -15.85 -1.25 -2.91
CA SER A 98 -17.23 -0.99 -2.46
C SER A 98 -18.06 -2.25 -2.18
N ASN A 99 -17.72 -3.38 -2.79
CA ASN A 99 -18.35 -4.68 -2.58
C ASN A 99 -17.55 -5.61 -1.65
N ASN A 100 -16.48 -5.13 -1.04
CA ASN A 100 -15.56 -5.97 -0.26
C ASN A 100 -15.43 -5.44 1.17
N SER A 101 -16.30 -5.93 2.05
CA SER A 101 -16.41 -5.52 3.45
C SER A 101 -15.21 -5.93 4.33
N GLY A 102 -14.28 -6.74 3.82
CA GLY A 102 -13.12 -7.24 4.57
C GLY A 102 -11.89 -6.32 4.55
N VAL A 103 -11.92 -5.20 3.80
CA VAL A 103 -10.82 -4.22 3.77
C VAL A 103 -11.18 -2.96 4.53
N GLN A 104 -10.35 -2.58 5.49
CA GLN A 104 -10.38 -1.27 6.15
C GLN A 104 -9.24 -0.41 5.62
N TYR A 105 -9.54 0.78 5.12
CA TYR A 105 -8.53 1.74 4.66
C TYR A 105 -8.35 2.87 5.66
N LEU A 106 -7.09 3.12 6.05
CA LEU A 106 -6.69 4.10 7.06
C LEU A 106 -5.64 5.06 6.49
N LEU A 107 -5.85 6.34 6.75
CA LEU A 107 -4.84 7.36 6.49
C LEU A 107 -3.76 7.29 7.58
N GLY A 108 -2.50 7.16 7.19
CA GLY A 108 -1.40 7.07 8.14
C GLY A 108 -0.04 7.00 7.47
N ASN A 109 0.98 7.11 8.30
CA ASN A 109 2.38 7.10 7.89
C ASN A 109 3.00 5.73 8.19
N ALA A 110 3.67 5.13 7.20
CA ALA A 110 4.41 3.88 7.39
C ALA A 110 5.65 4.01 8.30
N MET A 111 6.01 5.25 8.67
CA MET A 111 7.07 5.55 9.65
C MET A 111 6.55 5.62 11.09
N GLU A 112 5.24 5.56 11.29
CA GLU A 112 4.57 5.66 12.58
C GLU A 112 3.24 4.90 12.47
N ILE A 113 3.32 3.58 12.58
CA ILE A 113 2.17 2.69 12.39
C ILE A 113 1.26 2.77 13.63
N PRO A 114 -0.02 3.17 13.49
CA PRO A 114 -0.90 3.44 14.64
C PRO A 114 -1.51 2.15 15.23
N PHE A 115 -0.71 1.10 15.36
CA PHE A 115 -1.12 -0.18 15.91
C PHE A 115 -0.09 -0.68 16.92
N SER A 116 -0.52 -1.49 17.87
CA SER A 116 0.38 -2.17 18.81
C SER A 116 1.09 -3.33 18.12
N ASP A 117 2.23 -3.73 18.68
CA ASP A 117 2.99 -4.90 18.24
C ASP A 117 2.11 -6.14 18.19
N THR A 118 2.45 -7.06 17.31
CA THR A 118 1.77 -8.35 17.14
C THR A 118 0.28 -8.27 16.75
N ASN A 119 -0.16 -7.16 16.16
CA ASN A 119 -1.56 -6.96 15.78
C ASN A 119 -1.91 -7.58 14.40
N PHE A 120 -0.91 -7.95 13.62
CA PHE A 120 -1.07 -8.52 12.29
C PHE A 120 -0.29 -9.82 12.14
N ASP A 121 -0.87 -10.77 11.39
CA ASP A 121 -0.25 -12.05 11.07
C ASP A 121 0.67 -11.94 9.86
N ALA A 122 0.41 -11.00 8.97
CA ALA A 122 1.26 -10.69 7.82
C ALA A 122 1.27 -9.19 7.52
N VAL A 123 2.41 -8.71 7.02
CA VAL A 123 2.56 -7.35 6.51
C VAL A 123 3.03 -7.39 5.07
N THR A 124 2.37 -6.64 4.20
CA THR A 124 2.79 -6.46 2.81
C THR A 124 3.15 -5.00 2.56
N ILE A 125 4.14 -4.78 1.73
CA ILE A 125 4.46 -3.47 1.18
C ILE A 125 4.83 -3.65 -0.29
N GLY A 126 4.11 -2.99 -1.17
CA GLY A 126 4.37 -3.05 -2.60
C GLY A 126 5.55 -2.16 -3.01
N TYR A 127 5.32 -1.22 -3.90
CA TYR A 127 6.36 -0.30 -4.39
C TYR A 127 6.65 0.87 -3.44
N GLY A 128 5.94 0.99 -2.32
CA GLY A 128 6.02 2.12 -1.39
C GLY A 128 7.34 2.23 -0.66
N LEU A 129 8.01 1.11 -0.38
CA LEU A 129 9.22 1.06 0.44
C LEU A 129 10.34 1.99 -0.07
N ARG A 130 10.49 2.14 -1.38
CA ARG A 130 11.47 3.05 -2.00
C ARG A 130 11.18 4.53 -1.76
N ASN A 131 9.94 4.86 -1.39
CA ASN A 131 9.47 6.24 -1.23
C ASN A 131 9.49 6.71 0.23
N VAL A 132 9.69 5.81 1.19
CA VAL A 132 9.78 6.19 2.60
C VAL A 132 11.03 7.04 2.87
N PRO A 133 10.96 8.03 3.78
CA PRO A 133 12.09 8.89 4.09
C PRO A 133 13.25 8.13 4.73
N ASN A 134 12.97 7.18 5.60
CA ASN A 134 13.95 6.37 6.32
C ASN A 134 13.56 4.89 6.23
N LEU A 135 14.29 4.15 5.42
CA LEU A 135 14.04 2.73 5.18
C LEU A 135 14.19 1.89 6.46
N ASN A 136 15.26 2.13 7.22
CA ASN A 136 15.53 1.38 8.44
C ASN A 136 14.46 1.63 9.50
N GLY A 137 14.03 2.88 9.67
CA GLY A 137 12.94 3.24 10.59
C GLY A 137 11.63 2.55 10.20
N CYS A 138 11.28 2.56 8.91
CA CYS A 138 10.07 1.89 8.44
C CYS A 138 10.09 0.37 8.63
N LEU A 139 11.27 -0.26 8.57
CA LEU A 139 11.42 -1.70 8.78
C LEU A 139 11.48 -2.09 10.27
N GLN A 140 11.66 -1.13 11.17
CA GLN A 140 11.66 -1.35 12.63
C GLN A 140 10.27 -1.20 13.24
N GLU A 141 9.38 -0.45 12.56
CA GLU A 141 7.97 -0.33 12.89
C GLU A 141 7.22 -1.63 12.59
#